data_64455abf0c4773a319a686b62ffb00e4
#
_entry.id   64455abf0c4773a319a686b62ffb00e4
#
_cell.length_a   1.000
_cell.length_b   1.000
_cell.length_c   1.000
_cell.angle_alpha   90.00
_cell.angle_beta   90.00
_cell.angle_gamma   90.00
#
_symmetry.space_group_name_H-M   'P 1'
#
loop_
_entity.id
_entity.type
_entity.pdbx_description
1 polymer ?
#
loop_
_entity_poly.entity_id
_entity_poly.type
_entity_poly.pdbx_seq_one_letter_code
_entity_poly.pdbx_strand_id
1 'polypeptide(L)'
;MATNVELEAEKYGVALDEFPEFAAQVGILISCFALIESYMHQLISCTTGMDPSDAFLVSGSFISFSSRIDLLDTLLKKREPTNRQVIAAKHFIKTLREASGIRNTYAHGTYSLSFEGGHYSPTAKKIMHISSFLYDAKRKSPVKVEKDIDGVKNDVARIKFISCELHGYIYRNEMPVA
;
A
#
# COMPACT_ATOMS: atom_id res chain seq x y z
N MET A 1 19.86 22.64 29.96
CA MET A 1 19.03 23.47 29.10
C MET A 1 19.16 22.87 27.71
N ALA A 2 18.08 22.31 27.16
CA ALA A 2 18.07 21.81 25.78
C ALA A 2 18.28 22.99 24.83
N THR A 3 19.03 22.80 23.77
CA THR A 3 19.26 23.85 22.77
C THR A 3 17.99 24.08 21.95
N ASN A 4 17.80 25.28 21.40
CA ASN A 4 16.65 25.58 20.53
C ASN A 4 16.52 24.57 19.36
N VAL A 5 17.63 24.01 18.90
CA VAL A 5 17.68 23.01 17.81
C VAL A 5 17.13 21.65 18.30
N GLU A 6 17.40 21.24 19.54
CA GLU A 6 16.84 20.04 20.14
C GLU A 6 15.33 20.15 20.35
N LEU A 7 14.86 21.32 20.80
CA LEU A 7 13.42 21.61 20.94
C LEU A 7 12.68 21.67 19.58
N GLU A 8 13.36 22.11 18.50
CA GLU A 8 12.80 22.06 17.16
C GLU A 8 12.86 20.66 16.53
N ALA A 9 13.91 19.88 16.80
CA ALA A 9 14.00 18.48 16.37
C ALA A 9 12.92 17.62 17.06
N GLU A 10 12.63 17.84 18.33
CA GLU A 10 11.48 17.24 19.02
C GLU A 10 10.13 17.64 18.39
N LYS A 11 10.05 18.81 17.77
CA LYS A 11 8.85 19.29 17.08
C LYS A 11 8.60 18.66 15.70
N TYR A 12 9.67 18.22 15.01
CA TYR A 12 9.62 17.78 13.60
C TYR A 12 10.11 16.34 13.38
N GLY A 13 10.78 15.74 14.33
CA GLY A 13 11.30 14.37 14.28
C GLY A 13 10.58 13.46 15.25
N VAL A 14 9.37 13.02 14.88
CA VAL A 14 8.72 12.00 15.71
C VAL A 14 9.36 10.67 15.39
N ALA A 15 10.10 10.18 16.36
CA ALA A 15 10.64 8.83 16.30
C ALA A 15 9.50 7.82 16.52
N LEU A 16 9.29 6.93 15.54
CA LEU A 16 8.27 5.88 15.62
C LEU A 16 8.47 4.92 16.80
N ASP A 17 9.67 4.88 17.37
CA ASP A 17 10.02 4.08 18.56
C ASP A 17 9.26 4.52 19.82
N GLU A 18 8.87 5.80 19.92
CA GLU A 18 7.98 6.27 20.98
C GLU A 18 6.54 5.72 20.87
N PHE A 19 6.17 5.19 19.71
CA PHE A 19 4.84 4.67 19.41
C PHE A 19 4.90 3.25 18.85
N PRO A 20 5.31 2.27 19.67
CA PRO A 20 5.60 0.91 19.21
C PRO A 20 4.40 0.21 18.56
N GLU A 21 3.17 0.47 19.02
CA GLU A 21 1.97 -0.08 18.41
C GLU A 21 1.78 0.48 16.99
N PHE A 22 1.96 1.79 16.80
CA PHE A 22 1.84 2.44 15.50
C PHE A 22 2.93 1.93 14.55
N ALA A 23 4.17 1.88 14.98
CA ALA A 23 5.31 1.35 14.24
C ALA A 23 5.09 -0.11 13.82
N ALA A 24 4.56 -0.95 14.73
CA ALA A 24 4.25 -2.35 14.43
C ALA A 24 3.18 -2.46 13.33
N GLN A 25 2.11 -1.68 13.38
CA GLN A 25 1.06 -1.70 12.35
C GLN A 25 1.60 -1.25 10.99
N VAL A 26 2.42 -0.20 10.95
CA VAL A 26 3.09 0.24 9.69
C VAL A 26 4.00 -0.86 9.15
N GLY A 27 4.79 -1.51 10.01
CA GLY A 27 5.64 -2.65 9.62
C GLY A 27 4.85 -3.81 9.03
N ILE A 28 3.72 -4.18 9.65
CA ILE A 28 2.82 -5.21 9.15
C ILE A 28 2.25 -4.82 7.77
N LEU A 29 1.81 -3.56 7.61
CA LEU A 29 1.28 -3.06 6.35
C LEU A 29 2.30 -3.18 5.22
N ILE A 30 3.52 -2.71 5.43
CA ILE A 30 4.60 -2.77 4.43
C ILE A 30 4.95 -4.21 4.10
N SER A 31 5.02 -5.11 5.09
CA SER A 31 5.31 -6.54 4.87
C SER A 31 4.21 -7.22 4.06
N CYS A 32 2.94 -6.94 4.36
CA CYS A 32 1.82 -7.48 3.59
C CYS A 32 1.78 -6.93 2.16
N PHE A 33 2.17 -5.66 1.97
CA PHE A 33 2.26 -5.09 0.62
C PHE A 33 3.40 -5.71 -0.18
N ALA A 34 4.54 -6.04 0.44
CA ALA A 34 5.64 -6.75 -0.22
C ALA A 34 5.20 -8.13 -0.75
N LEU A 35 4.28 -8.83 -0.06
CA LEU A 35 3.67 -10.05 -0.58
C LEU A 35 2.83 -9.77 -1.85
N ILE A 36 2.06 -8.67 -1.86
CA ILE A 36 1.30 -8.27 -3.05
C ILE A 36 2.26 -7.99 -4.22
N GLU A 37 3.38 -7.32 -3.98
CA GLU A 37 4.40 -7.08 -5.01
C GLU A 37 4.99 -8.40 -5.53
N SER A 38 5.24 -9.36 -4.66
CA SER A 38 5.79 -10.68 -5.05
C SER A 38 4.80 -11.51 -5.88
N TYR A 39 3.50 -11.31 -5.72
CA TYR A 39 2.49 -12.01 -6.50
C TYR A 39 2.25 -11.40 -7.90
N MET A 40 2.80 -10.23 -8.21
CA MET A 40 2.50 -9.55 -9.47
C MET A 40 2.92 -10.38 -10.69
N HIS A 41 4.11 -11.01 -10.68
CA HIS A 41 4.56 -11.84 -11.79
C HIS A 41 3.70 -13.11 -11.97
N GLN A 42 3.27 -13.72 -10.86
CA GLN A 42 2.37 -14.88 -10.90
C GLN A 42 1.00 -14.48 -11.46
N LEU A 43 0.48 -13.31 -11.07
CA LEU A 43 -0.76 -12.78 -11.63
C LEU A 43 -0.64 -12.53 -13.15
N ILE A 44 0.47 -11.99 -13.62
CA ILE A 44 0.76 -11.84 -15.05
C ILE A 44 0.78 -13.20 -15.74
N SER A 45 1.54 -14.17 -15.19
CA SER A 45 1.62 -15.53 -15.72
C SER A 45 0.23 -16.18 -15.83
N CYS A 46 -0.53 -16.26 -14.74
CA CYS A 46 -1.85 -16.87 -14.69
C CYS A 46 -2.85 -16.24 -15.67
N THR A 47 -2.76 -14.92 -15.88
CA THR A 47 -3.73 -14.20 -16.72
C THR A 47 -3.36 -14.15 -18.19
N THR A 48 -2.07 -14.24 -18.49
CA THR A 48 -1.57 -14.14 -19.87
C THR A 48 -1.16 -15.50 -20.47
N GLY A 49 -0.98 -16.53 -19.64
CA GLY A 49 -0.40 -17.81 -20.05
C GLY A 49 1.10 -17.72 -20.35
N MET A 50 1.76 -16.64 -19.90
CA MET A 50 3.21 -16.48 -20.00
C MET A 50 3.90 -17.44 -19.04
N ASP A 51 5.06 -17.97 -19.43
CA ASP A 51 5.87 -18.76 -18.50
C ASP A 51 6.19 -17.95 -17.22
N PRO A 52 6.15 -18.55 -16.03
CA PRO A 52 6.40 -17.84 -14.78
C PRO A 52 7.76 -17.13 -14.72
N SER A 53 8.81 -17.72 -15.29
CA SER A 53 10.14 -17.08 -15.34
C SER A 53 10.16 -15.87 -16.27
N ASP A 54 9.51 -15.94 -17.43
CA ASP A 54 9.37 -14.80 -18.34
C ASP A 54 8.51 -13.70 -17.72
N ALA A 55 7.42 -14.06 -17.06
CA ALA A 55 6.56 -13.11 -16.33
C ALA A 55 7.33 -12.40 -15.21
N PHE A 56 8.20 -13.10 -14.51
CA PHE A 56 9.09 -12.53 -13.49
C PHE A 56 10.07 -11.53 -14.10
N LEU A 57 10.76 -11.89 -15.18
CA LEU A 57 11.71 -11.02 -15.88
C LEU A 57 11.03 -9.77 -16.43
N VAL A 58 9.90 -9.93 -17.11
CA VAL A 58 9.13 -8.82 -17.67
C VAL A 58 8.60 -7.89 -16.56
N SER A 59 8.01 -8.45 -15.50
CA SER A 59 7.54 -7.68 -14.36
C SER A 59 8.67 -6.94 -13.64
N GLY A 60 9.82 -7.60 -13.47
CA GLY A 60 11.02 -7.06 -12.82
C GLY A 60 11.69 -5.92 -13.59
N SER A 61 11.44 -5.81 -14.89
CA SER A 61 11.95 -4.70 -15.73
C SER A 61 11.28 -3.36 -15.40
N PHE A 62 10.17 -3.35 -14.68
CA PHE A 62 9.46 -2.13 -14.28
C PHE A 62 9.80 -1.74 -12.85
N ILE A 63 10.34 -0.53 -12.67
CA ILE A 63 10.82 -0.02 -11.37
C ILE A 63 9.65 0.21 -10.41
N SER A 64 8.54 0.80 -10.88
CA SER A 64 7.42 1.15 -10.01
C SER A 64 6.32 0.08 -10.02
N PHE A 65 5.65 -0.10 -8.87
CA PHE A 65 4.51 -0.99 -8.78
C PHE A 65 3.34 -0.54 -9.69
N SER A 66 3.12 0.78 -9.81
CA SER A 66 2.13 1.32 -10.75
C SER A 66 2.40 0.92 -12.19
N SER A 67 3.67 0.97 -12.64
CA SER A 67 4.03 0.57 -14.00
C SER A 67 3.78 -0.92 -14.25
N ARG A 68 3.94 -1.76 -13.22
CA ARG A 68 3.61 -3.20 -13.31
C ARG A 68 2.10 -3.41 -13.43
N ILE A 69 1.29 -2.62 -12.74
CA ILE A 69 -0.18 -2.63 -12.89
C ILE A 69 -0.58 -2.20 -14.29
N ASP A 70 0.03 -1.15 -14.83
CA ASP A 70 -0.26 -0.64 -16.18
C ASP A 70 0.16 -1.65 -17.26
N LEU A 71 1.26 -2.38 -17.06
CA LEU A 71 1.65 -3.52 -17.89
C LEU A 71 0.54 -4.58 -17.91
N LEU A 72 0.08 -5.03 -16.73
CA LEU A 72 -0.99 -6.02 -16.62
C LEU A 72 -2.26 -5.54 -17.33
N ASP A 73 -2.69 -4.29 -17.11
CA ASP A 73 -3.85 -3.70 -17.77
C ASP A 73 -3.71 -3.70 -19.31
N THR A 74 -2.51 -3.38 -19.80
CA THR A 74 -2.20 -3.38 -21.22
C THR A 74 -2.24 -4.78 -21.82
N LEU A 75 -1.70 -5.77 -21.14
CA LEU A 75 -1.74 -7.16 -21.58
C LEU A 75 -3.17 -7.71 -21.63
N LEU A 76 -4.00 -7.35 -20.64
CA LEU A 76 -5.39 -7.77 -20.56
C LEU A 76 -6.28 -7.17 -21.66
N LYS A 77 -5.98 -5.96 -22.16
CA LYS A 77 -6.72 -5.34 -23.27
C LYS A 77 -6.60 -6.09 -24.58
N LYS A 78 -5.55 -6.92 -24.73
CA LYS A 78 -5.33 -7.76 -25.91
C LYS A 78 -5.97 -9.15 -25.81
N ARG A 79 -6.64 -9.45 -24.70
CA ARG A 79 -7.25 -10.75 -24.42
C ARG A 79 -8.77 -10.70 -24.61
N GLU A 80 -9.34 -11.88 -24.88
CA GLU A 80 -10.80 -12.03 -25.03
C GLU A 80 -11.51 -11.56 -23.75
N PRO A 81 -12.39 -10.55 -23.79
CA PRO A 81 -12.98 -9.94 -22.60
C PRO A 81 -13.96 -10.85 -21.84
N THR A 82 -14.42 -11.93 -22.46
CA THR A 82 -15.33 -12.94 -21.85
C THR A 82 -14.59 -14.00 -21.04
N ASN A 83 -13.26 -14.07 -21.16
CA ASN A 83 -12.45 -15.01 -20.40
C ASN A 83 -12.53 -14.69 -18.89
N ARG A 84 -12.86 -15.71 -18.06
CA ARG A 84 -12.98 -15.58 -16.60
C ARG A 84 -11.71 -15.03 -15.94
N GLN A 85 -10.54 -15.44 -16.42
CA GLN A 85 -9.25 -14.97 -15.92
C GLN A 85 -9.06 -13.48 -16.20
N VAL A 86 -9.47 -13.00 -17.38
CA VAL A 86 -9.43 -11.58 -17.76
C VAL A 86 -10.37 -10.74 -16.89
N ILE A 87 -11.59 -11.25 -16.63
CA ILE A 87 -12.57 -10.57 -15.78
C ILE A 87 -12.02 -10.44 -14.33
N ALA A 88 -11.50 -11.54 -13.78
CA ALA A 88 -10.90 -11.53 -12.44
C ALA A 88 -9.69 -10.61 -12.35
N ALA A 89 -8.79 -10.64 -13.34
CA ALA A 89 -7.61 -9.80 -13.36
C ALA A 89 -7.96 -8.29 -13.48
N LYS A 90 -9.01 -7.93 -14.20
CA LYS A 90 -9.53 -6.54 -14.22
C LYS A 90 -10.02 -6.07 -12.85
N HIS A 91 -10.63 -6.96 -12.06
CA HIS A 91 -10.97 -6.66 -10.68
C HIS A 91 -9.72 -6.35 -9.86
N PHE A 92 -8.66 -7.17 -9.99
CA PHE A 92 -7.39 -6.96 -9.29
C PHE A 92 -6.69 -5.66 -9.66
N ILE A 93 -6.78 -5.18 -10.89
CA ILE A 93 -6.17 -3.88 -11.27
C ILE A 93 -6.66 -2.75 -10.35
N LYS A 94 -7.97 -2.69 -10.08
CA LYS A 94 -8.53 -1.67 -9.18
C LYS A 94 -8.01 -1.83 -7.75
N THR A 95 -8.02 -3.05 -7.25
CA THR A 95 -7.60 -3.38 -5.86
C THR A 95 -6.09 -3.18 -5.67
N LEU A 96 -5.28 -3.48 -6.67
CA LEU A 96 -3.84 -3.25 -6.64
C LEU A 96 -3.49 -1.76 -6.66
N ARG A 97 -4.23 -0.94 -7.42
CA ARG A 97 -4.09 0.53 -7.39
C ARG A 97 -4.47 1.10 -6.03
N GLU A 98 -5.53 0.57 -5.41
CA GLU A 98 -5.92 0.92 -4.04
C GLU A 98 -4.80 0.56 -3.05
N ALA A 99 -4.28 -0.66 -3.09
CA ALA A 99 -3.18 -1.11 -2.24
C ALA A 99 -1.92 -0.25 -2.41
N SER A 100 -1.58 0.11 -3.65
CA SER A 100 -0.47 1.03 -3.94
C SER A 100 -0.69 2.42 -3.32
N GLY A 101 -1.91 2.95 -3.40
CA GLY A 101 -2.27 4.23 -2.78
C GLY A 101 -2.12 4.18 -1.25
N ILE A 102 -2.63 3.13 -0.62
CA ILE A 102 -2.49 2.91 0.83
C ILE A 102 -1.00 2.86 1.20
N ARG A 103 -0.21 2.00 0.55
CA ARG A 103 1.23 1.88 0.84
C ARG A 103 1.97 3.20 0.69
N ASN A 104 1.66 3.97 -0.35
CA ASN A 104 2.34 5.24 -0.62
C ASN A 104 2.05 6.28 0.48
N THR A 105 0.88 6.24 1.11
CA THR A 105 0.58 7.05 2.31
C THR A 105 1.62 6.80 3.40
N TYR A 106 1.97 5.54 3.65
CA TYR A 106 2.91 5.16 4.73
C TYR A 106 4.39 5.29 4.34
N ALA A 107 4.72 5.11 3.06
CA ALA A 107 6.09 5.23 2.59
C ALA A 107 6.56 6.68 2.39
N HIS A 108 5.62 7.58 2.11
CA HIS A 108 5.92 8.98 1.74
C HIS A 108 5.15 10.00 2.59
N GLY A 109 4.37 9.53 3.56
CA GLY A 109 3.63 10.39 4.47
C GLY A 109 4.53 11.03 5.52
N THR A 110 4.08 12.14 6.05
CA THR A 110 4.71 12.82 7.18
C THR A 110 4.08 12.34 8.47
N TYR A 111 4.91 11.88 9.38
CA TYR A 111 4.50 11.50 10.73
C TYR A 111 4.45 12.75 11.60
N SER A 112 3.37 12.95 12.35
CA SER A 112 3.14 14.12 13.18
C SER A 112 2.47 13.76 14.49
N LEU A 113 2.67 14.60 15.49
CA LEU A 113 2.05 14.48 16.81
C LEU A 113 0.97 15.54 17.00
N SER A 114 -0.12 15.13 17.61
CA SER A 114 -1.04 16.04 18.28
C SER A 114 -1.16 15.68 19.76
N PHE A 115 -1.81 16.57 20.50
CA PHE A 115 -2.03 16.38 21.93
C PHE A 115 -3.53 16.32 22.20
N GLU A 116 -3.94 15.45 23.09
CA GLU A 116 -5.35 15.37 23.52
C GLU A 116 -5.79 16.73 24.09
N GLY A 117 -6.93 17.25 23.61
CA GLY A 117 -7.39 18.59 23.97
C GLY A 117 -6.78 19.74 23.15
N GLY A 118 -5.92 19.46 22.16
CA GLY A 118 -5.40 20.46 21.20
C GLY A 118 -4.32 21.40 21.74
N HIS A 119 -3.91 21.26 23.00
CA HIS A 119 -2.90 22.10 23.64
C HIS A 119 -1.75 21.27 24.22
N TYR A 120 -0.53 21.76 24.04
CA TYR A 120 0.65 21.16 24.67
C TYR A 120 0.54 21.27 26.20
N SER A 121 0.62 20.12 26.86
CA SER A 121 0.85 20.00 28.28
C SER A 121 1.83 18.84 28.51
N PRO A 122 2.78 18.94 29.45
CA PRO A 122 3.69 17.83 29.75
C PRO A 122 2.99 16.52 30.13
N THR A 123 1.74 16.61 30.57
CA THR A 123 0.88 15.46 30.97
C THR A 123 -0.15 15.11 29.91
N ALA A 124 -0.24 15.86 28.80
CA ALA A 124 -1.20 15.60 27.76
C ALA A 124 -0.82 14.32 27.00
N LYS A 125 -1.82 13.48 26.71
CA LYS A 125 -1.64 12.28 25.91
C LYS A 125 -1.20 12.67 24.50
N LYS A 126 -0.07 12.13 24.04
CA LYS A 126 0.43 12.28 22.68
C LYS A 126 -0.36 11.35 21.75
N ILE A 127 -0.78 11.85 20.60
CA ILE A 127 -1.47 11.09 19.56
C ILE A 127 -0.66 11.17 18.27
N MET A 128 -0.23 10.00 17.80
CA MET A 128 0.50 9.89 16.53
C MET A 128 -0.47 9.91 15.35
N HIS A 129 -0.11 10.66 14.32
CA HIS A 129 -0.79 10.68 13.05
C HIS A 129 0.19 10.49 11.90
N ILE A 130 -0.28 9.91 10.81
CA ILE A 130 0.39 10.00 9.52
C ILE A 130 -0.46 10.84 8.57
N SER A 131 0.16 11.76 7.87
CA SER A 131 -0.50 12.56 6.85
C SER A 131 0.21 12.44 5.52
N SER A 132 -0.56 12.37 4.45
CA SER A 132 -0.07 12.41 3.07
C SER A 132 -0.94 13.30 2.23
N PHE A 133 -0.37 13.81 1.12
CA PHE A 133 -1.12 14.56 0.14
C PHE A 133 -1.39 13.64 -1.05
N LEU A 134 -2.67 13.33 -1.28
CA LEU A 134 -3.13 12.58 -2.43
C LEU A 134 -3.71 13.56 -3.45
N TYR A 135 -3.33 13.40 -4.72
CA TYR A 135 -3.92 14.21 -5.78
C TYR A 135 -5.35 13.73 -6.10
N ASP A 136 -6.34 14.58 -5.86
CA ASP A 136 -7.70 14.32 -6.27
C ASP A 136 -7.92 14.81 -7.70
N ALA A 137 -8.02 13.86 -8.64
CA ALA A 137 -8.21 14.15 -10.06
C ALA A 137 -9.54 14.88 -10.35
N LYS A 138 -10.58 14.70 -9.53
CA LYS A 138 -11.86 15.40 -9.70
C LYS A 138 -11.76 16.87 -9.26
N ARG A 139 -11.09 17.12 -8.15
CA ARG A 139 -10.87 18.47 -7.60
C ARG A 139 -9.69 19.18 -8.23
N LYS A 140 -8.83 18.47 -8.99
CA LYS A 140 -7.56 18.97 -9.55
C LYS A 140 -6.67 19.63 -8.50
N SER A 141 -6.71 19.13 -7.28
CA SER A 141 -5.99 19.66 -6.12
C SER A 141 -5.49 18.55 -5.21
N PRO A 142 -4.40 18.79 -4.46
CA PRO A 142 -3.97 17.86 -3.42
C PRO A 142 -4.98 17.86 -2.27
N VAL A 143 -5.32 16.68 -1.78
CA VAL A 143 -6.15 16.48 -0.58
C VAL A 143 -5.27 15.88 0.51
N LYS A 144 -5.23 16.52 1.67
CA LYS A 144 -4.57 15.98 2.86
C LYS A 144 -5.39 14.79 3.37
N VAL A 145 -4.75 13.66 3.50
CA VAL A 145 -5.27 12.49 4.21
C VAL A 145 -4.49 12.36 5.51
N GLU A 146 -5.19 12.27 6.61
CA GLU A 146 -4.61 12.10 7.94
C GLU A 146 -5.21 10.87 8.61
N LYS A 147 -4.37 10.03 9.24
CA LYS A 147 -4.78 8.78 9.88
C LYS A 147 -4.10 8.64 11.22
N ASP A 148 -4.91 8.31 12.21
CA ASP A 148 -4.50 7.85 13.53
C ASP A 148 -4.26 6.34 13.57
N ILE A 149 -4.06 5.76 14.73
CA ILE A 149 -3.80 4.32 14.91
C ILE A 149 -4.96 3.45 14.38
N ASP A 150 -6.21 3.88 14.53
CA ASP A 150 -7.35 3.10 14.07
C ASP A 150 -7.46 3.15 12.53
N GLY A 151 -7.16 4.30 11.93
CA GLY A 151 -7.01 4.43 10.48
C GLY A 151 -5.90 3.52 9.93
N VAL A 152 -4.78 3.40 10.62
CA VAL A 152 -3.69 2.48 10.26
C VAL A 152 -4.14 1.02 10.36
N LYS A 153 -4.82 0.63 11.45
CA LYS A 153 -5.35 -0.73 11.63
C LYS A 153 -6.34 -1.11 10.53
N ASN A 154 -7.21 -0.19 10.12
CA ASN A 154 -8.15 -0.40 9.02
C ASN A 154 -7.41 -0.63 7.68
N ASP A 155 -6.36 0.16 7.42
CA ASP A 155 -5.53 -0.03 6.21
C ASP A 155 -4.78 -1.36 6.25
N VAL A 156 -4.24 -1.76 7.39
CA VAL A 156 -3.60 -3.09 7.57
C VAL A 156 -4.60 -4.20 7.26
N ALA A 157 -5.81 -4.12 7.79
CA ALA A 157 -6.86 -5.10 7.52
C ALA A 157 -7.19 -5.16 6.02
N ARG A 158 -7.28 -3.99 5.37
CA ARG A 158 -7.54 -3.91 3.92
C ARG A 158 -6.41 -4.51 3.09
N ILE A 159 -5.15 -4.20 3.37
CA ILE A 159 -3.99 -4.78 2.66
C ILE A 159 -3.92 -6.29 2.86
N LYS A 160 -4.15 -6.80 4.08
CA LYS A 160 -4.22 -8.24 4.35
C LYS A 160 -5.31 -8.91 3.51
N PHE A 161 -6.50 -8.32 3.47
CA PHE A 161 -7.61 -8.84 2.67
C PHE A 161 -7.24 -8.93 1.19
N ILE A 162 -6.67 -7.86 0.60
CA ILE A 162 -6.21 -7.83 -0.80
C ILE A 162 -5.15 -8.91 -1.05
N SER A 163 -4.18 -9.06 -0.15
CA SER A 163 -3.14 -10.10 -0.25
C SER A 163 -3.73 -11.50 -0.25
N CYS A 164 -4.70 -11.78 0.63
CA CYS A 164 -5.37 -13.07 0.71
C CYS A 164 -6.22 -13.38 -0.54
N GLU A 165 -6.97 -12.39 -1.06
CA GLU A 165 -7.74 -12.56 -2.29
C GLU A 165 -6.83 -12.89 -3.49
N LEU A 166 -5.73 -12.14 -3.62
CA LEU A 166 -4.76 -12.34 -4.70
C LEU A 166 -4.09 -13.72 -4.60
N HIS A 167 -3.63 -14.09 -3.41
CA HIS A 167 -3.06 -15.42 -3.16
C HIS A 167 -4.07 -16.53 -3.52
N GLY A 168 -5.30 -16.43 -3.03
CA GLY A 168 -6.35 -17.41 -3.31
C GLY A 168 -6.71 -17.52 -4.79
N TYR A 169 -6.62 -16.42 -5.54
CA TYR A 169 -6.80 -16.44 -6.99
C TYR A 169 -5.66 -17.15 -7.70
N ILE A 170 -4.42 -16.82 -7.38
CA ILE A 170 -3.22 -17.40 -7.98
C ILE A 170 -3.18 -18.91 -7.71
N TYR A 171 -3.36 -19.32 -6.45
CA TYR A 171 -3.35 -20.72 -6.06
C TYR A 171 -4.37 -21.59 -6.84
N ARG A 172 -5.59 -21.06 -7.06
CA ARG A 172 -6.61 -21.77 -7.86
C ARG A 172 -6.30 -21.85 -9.35
N ASN A 173 -5.45 -21.00 -9.89
CA ASN A 173 -5.13 -20.94 -11.32
C ASN A 173 -3.75 -21.55 -11.65
N GLU A 174 -2.87 -21.74 -10.66
CA GLU A 174 -1.60 -22.44 -10.83
C GLU A 174 -1.74 -23.97 -10.64
N MET A 175 -2.75 -24.41 -9.90
CA MET A 175 -2.99 -25.85 -9.73
C MET A 175 -3.61 -26.41 -11.01
N PRO A 176 -2.96 -27.39 -11.69
CA PRO A 176 -3.60 -28.10 -12.80
C PRO A 176 -4.88 -28.73 -12.28
N VAL A 177 -5.98 -28.50 -13.01
CA VAL A 177 -7.23 -29.23 -12.77
C VAL A 177 -6.93 -30.71 -13.06
N ALA A 178 -6.90 -31.52 -11.99
CA ALA A 178 -6.71 -32.96 -12.10
C ALA A 178 -7.90 -33.64 -12.81
#